data_6ee9365defb3ac36f3bfbaf512c3592e
#
_entry.id   6ee9365defb3ac36f3bfbaf512c3592e
#
_cell.length_a   1.000
_cell.length_b   1.000
_cell.length_c   1.000
_cell.angle_alpha   90.00
_cell.angle_beta   90.00
_cell.angle_gamma   90.00
#
_symmetry.space_group_name_H-M   'P 1'
#
loop_
_entity.id
_entity.type
_entity.pdbx_description
1 polymer ?
#
loop_
_entity_poly.entity_id
_entity_poly.type
_entity_poly.pdbx_seq_one_letter_code
_entity_poly.pdbx_strand_id
1 'polypeptide(L)'
;MHRRHILYIFLAVVWVGPGGGMASAAEYMQLSGVIHVHSTYSSGKYSIGELAARAEDKDLEVLILTDHDQVVMEYRLLPFRNLIKRREERQSVLLAGPENYLAEIERLNRQQPSVLIIPGVESAPFYYWTGTPFGNGLTARNFRKELLIVGMSDPDDYYNLPLLHGRASARYLKNLLPVFLIFTGAFLLSVYLICQKGKMGVCGILMAIFSLAMMVDQHPFKSSRFDPYQGDQGQAPFQAAIDYARSRGGLVYWAHPESNYYKNGVQMGPVKLMTDHYPEALIETENYTGFAAIYGDSITATKAGRQWDRALIQYCRGDRADPVWGVAESDFHGGENGIDLDTYQTVFLVASLGWDISVVGATQIDFASQNQNFRTIRSGNIQQKS
;
A
#
# COMPACT_ATOMS: atom_id res chain seq x y z
N MET A 1 27.20 29.24 -76.29
CA MET A 1 27.00 28.20 -75.20
C MET A 1 26.11 28.77 -74.12
N HIS A 2 24.80 28.46 -74.17
CA HIS A 2 23.81 28.96 -73.25
C HIS A 2 23.49 27.81 -72.27
N ARG A 3 23.83 27.98 -71.01
CA ARG A 3 23.38 27.09 -69.93
C ARG A 3 22.05 27.63 -69.38
N ARG A 4 20.97 26.86 -69.56
CA ARG A 4 19.65 27.12 -68.98
C ARG A 4 19.67 26.49 -67.55
N HIS A 5 19.47 27.33 -66.52
CA HIS A 5 19.18 26.88 -65.15
C HIS A 5 17.66 26.57 -65.05
N ILE A 6 17.31 25.33 -64.78
CA ILE A 6 15.96 24.88 -64.49
C ILE A 6 15.79 24.99 -62.95
N LEU A 7 14.88 25.86 -62.55
CA LEU A 7 14.48 26.06 -61.17
C LEU A 7 13.35 25.05 -60.84
N TYR A 8 13.61 24.08 -59.96
CA TYR A 8 12.58 23.19 -59.45
C TYR A 8 11.89 23.83 -58.25
N ILE A 9 10.63 24.21 -58.40
CA ILE A 9 9.77 24.64 -57.31
C ILE A 9 9.14 23.37 -56.74
N PHE A 10 9.52 22.99 -55.53
CA PHE A 10 8.83 21.98 -54.75
C PHE A 10 7.58 22.58 -54.10
N LEU A 11 6.41 22.23 -54.65
CA LEU A 11 5.13 22.49 -54.05
C LEU A 11 4.92 21.41 -52.95
N ALA A 12 5.09 21.78 -51.67
CA ALA A 12 4.66 20.96 -50.56
C ALA A 12 3.14 21.07 -50.43
N VAL A 13 2.43 20.05 -50.90
CA VAL A 13 0.99 19.90 -50.61
C VAL A 13 0.85 19.42 -49.18
N VAL A 14 0.48 20.31 -48.27
CA VAL A 14 0.06 19.94 -46.90
C VAL A 14 -1.34 19.33 -47.04
N TRP A 15 -1.40 18.02 -46.96
CA TRP A 15 -2.66 17.28 -46.88
C TRP A 15 -3.24 17.42 -45.48
N VAL A 16 -4.21 18.33 -45.30
CA VAL A 16 -5.01 18.41 -44.08
C VAL A 16 -6.11 17.38 -44.23
N GLY A 17 -5.86 16.18 -43.68
CA GLY A 17 -6.88 15.14 -43.59
C GLY A 17 -8.00 15.57 -42.63
N PRO A 18 -9.29 15.40 -42.96
CA PRO A 18 -10.40 15.62 -42.04
C PRO A 18 -10.45 14.41 -41.07
N GLY A 19 -9.91 14.55 -39.90
CA GLY A 19 -9.90 13.45 -38.89
C GLY A 19 -9.20 13.81 -37.61
N GLY A 20 -9.14 15.07 -37.24
CA GLY A 20 -8.87 15.45 -35.86
C GLY A 20 -10.11 15.17 -35.02
N GLY A 21 -10.31 13.93 -34.57
CA GLY A 21 -11.25 13.66 -33.52
C GLY A 21 -10.87 14.59 -32.36
N MET A 22 -11.73 15.56 -32.02
CA MET A 22 -11.63 16.31 -30.78
C MET A 22 -11.68 15.24 -29.70
N ALA A 23 -10.55 15.01 -29.04
CA ALA A 23 -10.57 14.28 -27.78
C ALA A 23 -11.55 15.06 -26.90
N SER A 24 -12.71 14.49 -26.64
CA SER A 24 -13.65 15.03 -25.67
C SER A 24 -12.84 15.17 -24.37
N ALA A 25 -12.70 16.40 -23.89
CA ALA A 25 -12.11 16.60 -22.58
C ALA A 25 -12.96 15.78 -21.61
N ALA A 26 -12.35 14.84 -20.90
CA ALA A 26 -13.05 14.08 -19.88
C ALA A 26 -13.68 15.10 -18.92
N GLU A 27 -14.99 15.01 -18.73
CA GLU A 27 -15.70 15.86 -17.80
C GLU A 27 -15.40 15.30 -16.40
N TYR A 28 -14.66 16.07 -15.62
CA TYR A 28 -14.36 15.72 -14.22
C TYR A 28 -15.45 16.24 -13.32
N MET A 29 -16.00 15.37 -12.50
CA MET A 29 -16.88 15.74 -11.41
C MET A 29 -16.06 15.93 -10.12
N GLN A 30 -16.44 16.93 -9.33
CA GLN A 30 -15.90 17.12 -7.99
C GLN A 30 -16.86 16.47 -7.00
N LEU A 31 -16.38 15.49 -6.25
CA LEU A 31 -17.18 14.76 -5.27
C LEU A 31 -16.55 14.93 -3.88
N SER A 32 -17.38 15.28 -2.91
CA SER A 32 -16.99 15.31 -1.49
C SER A 32 -16.92 13.90 -0.95
N GLY A 33 -15.88 13.59 -0.17
CA GLY A 33 -15.77 12.23 0.35
C GLY A 33 -14.74 12.08 1.45
N VAL A 34 -14.65 10.87 1.95
CA VAL A 34 -13.73 10.47 3.01
C VAL A 34 -12.88 9.29 2.58
N ILE A 35 -11.64 9.29 3.03
CA ILE A 35 -10.69 8.20 2.87
C ILE A 35 -10.17 7.79 4.24
N HIS A 36 -9.70 6.54 4.36
CA HIS A 36 -9.21 5.92 5.56
C HIS A 36 -10.34 5.63 6.55
N VAL A 37 -11.20 4.72 6.13
CA VAL A 37 -12.37 4.28 6.90
C VAL A 37 -12.34 2.76 7.05
N HIS A 38 -12.49 2.31 8.28
CA HIS A 38 -12.52 0.90 8.64
C HIS A 38 -13.93 0.40 8.91
N SER A 39 -14.24 -0.76 8.36
CA SER A 39 -15.49 -1.47 8.60
C SER A 39 -15.29 -2.67 9.53
N THR A 40 -16.34 -3.45 9.74
CA THR A 40 -16.29 -4.74 10.45
C THR A 40 -15.48 -5.81 9.72
N TYR A 41 -14.99 -5.54 8.51
CA TYR A 41 -14.01 -6.40 7.83
C TYR A 41 -12.63 -6.36 8.48
N SER A 42 -12.32 -5.31 9.25
CA SER A 42 -11.10 -5.22 10.04
C SER A 42 -11.36 -4.76 11.48
N SER A 43 -11.02 -3.53 11.81
CA SER A 43 -11.06 -2.96 13.15
C SER A 43 -12.20 -1.97 13.37
N GLY A 44 -13.00 -1.70 12.34
CA GLY A 44 -14.12 -0.76 12.42
C GLY A 44 -15.32 -1.33 13.16
N LYS A 45 -16.12 -0.45 13.71
CA LYS A 45 -17.32 -0.77 14.49
C LYS A 45 -18.57 -1.04 13.63
N TYR A 46 -18.63 -0.44 12.45
CA TYR A 46 -19.79 -0.46 11.58
C TYR A 46 -19.58 -1.35 10.37
N SER A 47 -20.64 -1.99 9.88
CA SER A 47 -20.65 -2.65 8.58
C SER A 47 -20.52 -1.64 7.45
N ILE A 48 -20.15 -2.10 6.25
CA ILE A 48 -20.06 -1.24 5.06
C ILE A 48 -21.39 -0.55 4.78
N GLY A 49 -22.53 -1.26 4.93
CA GLY A 49 -23.85 -0.67 4.72
C GLY A 49 -24.20 0.42 5.74
N GLU A 50 -23.83 0.26 7.01
CA GLU A 50 -24.01 1.30 8.04
C GLU A 50 -23.11 2.51 7.79
N LEU A 51 -21.89 2.30 7.30
CA LEU A 51 -20.97 3.38 6.90
C LEU A 51 -21.52 4.16 5.70
N ALA A 52 -22.07 3.47 4.70
CA ALA A 52 -22.69 4.10 3.54
C ALA A 52 -23.90 4.97 3.94
N ALA A 53 -24.79 4.46 4.81
CA ALA A 53 -25.91 5.23 5.34
C ALA A 53 -25.46 6.46 6.13
N ARG A 54 -24.39 6.33 6.93
CA ARG A 54 -23.81 7.47 7.67
C ARG A 54 -23.17 8.50 6.74
N ALA A 55 -22.55 8.05 5.64
CA ALA A 55 -21.98 8.93 4.64
C ALA A 55 -23.10 9.72 3.93
N GLU A 56 -24.20 9.07 3.58
CA GLU A 56 -25.38 9.72 2.99
C GLU A 56 -26.00 10.75 3.95
N ASP A 57 -26.16 10.42 5.24
CA ASP A 57 -26.67 11.33 6.27
C ASP A 57 -25.79 12.59 6.46
N LYS A 58 -24.55 12.55 6.01
CA LYS A 58 -23.55 13.63 6.10
C LYS A 58 -23.25 14.31 4.76
N ASP A 59 -24.08 14.07 3.75
CA ASP A 59 -23.93 14.61 2.39
C ASP A 59 -22.56 14.28 1.77
N LEU A 60 -21.96 13.13 2.12
CA LEU A 60 -20.75 12.63 1.50
C LEU A 60 -21.09 11.80 0.24
N GLU A 61 -20.42 12.10 -0.85
CA GLU A 61 -20.67 11.46 -2.15
C GLU A 61 -19.73 10.27 -2.40
N VAL A 62 -18.57 10.23 -1.72
CA VAL A 62 -17.55 9.18 -1.87
C VAL A 62 -17.12 8.66 -0.49
N LEU A 63 -17.14 7.33 -0.36
CA LEU A 63 -16.64 6.59 0.79
C LEU A 63 -15.53 5.64 0.34
N ILE A 64 -14.26 5.96 0.67
CA ILE A 64 -13.12 5.10 0.38
C ILE A 64 -12.81 4.26 1.61
N LEU A 65 -13.14 2.98 1.52
CA LEU A 65 -12.83 2.00 2.55
C LEU A 65 -11.36 1.61 2.47
N THR A 66 -10.74 1.45 3.64
CA THR A 66 -9.35 1.00 3.75
C THR A 66 -9.17 0.08 4.93
N ASP A 67 -10.02 -0.93 5.02
CA ASP A 67 -9.89 -1.99 6.01
C ASP A 67 -8.48 -2.61 5.95
N HIS A 68 -7.91 -3.00 7.09
CA HIS A 68 -6.60 -3.64 7.09
C HIS A 68 -6.59 -4.86 6.14
N ASP A 69 -5.60 -4.91 5.26
CA ASP A 69 -5.39 -6.07 4.38
C ASP A 69 -5.08 -7.33 5.20
N GLN A 70 -4.15 -7.23 6.15
CA GLN A 70 -3.86 -8.23 7.17
C GLN A 70 -3.39 -7.58 8.48
N VAL A 71 -3.73 -8.19 9.61
CA VAL A 71 -3.18 -7.83 10.93
C VAL A 71 -2.55 -9.06 11.52
N VAL A 72 -1.28 -9.28 11.19
CA VAL A 72 -0.53 -10.48 11.61
C VAL A 72 0.75 -10.08 12.32
N MET A 73 0.93 -10.62 13.52
CA MET A 73 2.18 -10.58 14.27
C MET A 73 2.70 -11.99 14.45
N GLU A 74 3.89 -12.27 13.93
CA GLU A 74 4.50 -13.59 14.03
C GLU A 74 5.94 -13.49 14.52
N TYR A 75 6.24 -14.17 15.62
CA TYR A 75 7.61 -14.36 16.12
C TYR A 75 8.06 -15.78 15.93
N ARG A 76 9.27 -15.96 15.40
CA ARG A 76 9.82 -17.23 14.96
C ARG A 76 11.16 -17.51 15.64
N LEU A 77 11.38 -18.75 16.09
CA LEU A 77 12.60 -19.16 16.77
C LEU A 77 13.59 -19.86 15.83
N LEU A 78 14.85 -19.45 15.93
CA LEU A 78 15.96 -20.14 15.26
C LEU A 78 16.16 -21.56 15.80
N PRO A 79 16.68 -22.51 15.00
CA PRO A 79 16.98 -22.38 13.57
C PRO A 79 15.78 -22.62 12.64
N PHE A 80 14.64 -23.08 13.17
CA PHE A 80 13.48 -23.55 12.42
C PHE A 80 12.33 -22.53 12.48
N ARG A 81 12.57 -21.36 11.92
CA ARG A 81 11.68 -20.19 12.01
C ARG A 81 10.27 -20.44 11.47
N ASN A 82 10.09 -21.26 10.44
CA ASN A 82 8.76 -21.59 9.92
C ASN A 82 8.08 -22.74 10.64
N LEU A 83 8.83 -23.56 11.41
CA LEU A 83 8.32 -24.67 12.19
C LEU A 83 8.00 -24.30 13.62
N ILE A 84 8.85 -23.46 14.25
CA ILE A 84 8.69 -23.02 15.64
C ILE A 84 8.37 -21.53 15.66
N LYS A 85 7.07 -21.23 15.73
CA LYS A 85 6.57 -19.86 15.67
C LYS A 85 5.33 -19.65 16.51
N ARG A 86 5.16 -18.43 16.99
CA ARG A 86 3.91 -17.91 17.55
C ARG A 86 3.34 -16.88 16.58
N ARG A 87 2.08 -17.08 16.18
CA ARG A 87 1.34 -16.21 15.27
C ARG A 87 0.08 -15.73 15.96
N GLU A 88 -0.13 -14.43 15.95
CA GLU A 88 -1.38 -13.78 16.33
C GLU A 88 -1.93 -13.10 15.07
N GLU A 89 -3.20 -13.37 14.77
CA GLU A 89 -3.87 -12.83 13.59
C GLU A 89 -5.22 -12.27 14.00
N ARG A 90 -5.57 -11.11 13.49
CA ARG A 90 -6.84 -10.44 13.77
C ARG A 90 -7.66 -10.33 12.50
N GLN A 91 -8.93 -9.96 12.68
CA GLN A 91 -9.86 -9.71 11.58
C GLN A 91 -9.25 -8.74 10.57
N SER A 92 -9.39 -9.09 9.28
CA SER A 92 -8.80 -8.36 8.16
C SER A 92 -9.44 -8.81 6.85
N VAL A 93 -9.24 -8.06 5.77
CA VAL A 93 -9.79 -8.36 4.45
C VAL A 93 -9.31 -9.72 3.94
N LEU A 94 -8.01 -10.04 4.10
CA LEU A 94 -7.47 -11.33 3.66
C LEU A 94 -8.01 -12.52 4.46
N LEU A 95 -8.34 -12.32 5.74
CA LEU A 95 -8.94 -13.37 6.57
C LEU A 95 -10.42 -13.57 6.26
N ALA A 96 -11.16 -12.50 5.96
CA ALA A 96 -12.58 -12.54 5.61
C ALA A 96 -12.85 -13.02 4.17
N GLY A 97 -11.83 -12.92 3.31
CA GLY A 97 -11.89 -13.16 1.87
C GLY A 97 -12.14 -11.88 1.08
N PRO A 98 -11.15 -11.41 0.28
CA PRO A 98 -11.29 -10.24 -0.57
C PRO A 98 -12.48 -10.31 -1.52
N GLU A 99 -12.84 -11.51 -1.99
CA GLU A 99 -14.00 -11.75 -2.84
C GLU A 99 -15.31 -11.37 -2.15
N ASN A 100 -15.45 -11.64 -0.84
CA ASN A 100 -16.63 -11.27 -0.06
C ASN A 100 -16.69 -9.75 0.14
N TYR A 101 -15.55 -9.14 0.45
CA TYR A 101 -15.40 -7.70 0.63
C TYR A 101 -15.79 -6.92 -0.63
N LEU A 102 -15.22 -7.29 -1.78
CA LEU A 102 -15.49 -6.66 -3.06
C LEU A 102 -16.94 -6.89 -3.53
N ALA A 103 -17.47 -8.11 -3.36
CA ALA A 103 -18.85 -8.43 -3.73
C ALA A 103 -19.87 -7.63 -2.88
N GLU A 104 -19.59 -7.40 -1.60
CA GLU A 104 -20.45 -6.57 -0.75
C GLU A 104 -20.44 -5.11 -1.19
N ILE A 105 -19.26 -4.54 -1.47
CA ILE A 105 -19.14 -3.17 -1.99
C ILE A 105 -19.88 -3.01 -3.32
N GLU A 106 -19.67 -3.94 -4.25
CA GLU A 106 -20.35 -3.91 -5.55
C GLU A 106 -21.88 -4.00 -5.40
N ARG A 107 -22.37 -4.85 -4.50
CA ARG A 107 -23.79 -4.96 -4.19
C ARG A 107 -24.37 -3.66 -3.64
N LEU A 108 -23.67 -3.02 -2.69
CA LEU A 108 -24.10 -1.76 -2.08
C LEU A 108 -24.09 -0.61 -3.09
N ASN A 109 -23.07 -0.49 -3.92
CA ASN A 109 -23.01 0.51 -4.99
C ASN A 109 -24.17 0.39 -5.99
N ARG A 110 -24.68 -0.84 -6.22
CA ARG A 110 -25.90 -1.03 -7.04
C ARG A 110 -27.18 -0.67 -6.31
N GLN A 111 -27.23 -0.80 -4.97
CA GLN A 111 -28.42 -0.59 -4.16
C GLN A 111 -28.56 0.86 -3.63
N GLN A 112 -27.46 1.54 -3.42
CA GLN A 112 -27.39 2.91 -2.86
C GLN A 112 -26.53 3.80 -3.75
N PRO A 113 -27.07 4.30 -4.87
CA PRO A 113 -26.29 5.11 -5.82
C PRO A 113 -25.96 6.53 -5.32
N SER A 114 -26.46 6.94 -4.14
CA SER A 114 -26.19 8.26 -3.52
C SER A 114 -24.76 8.39 -3.00
N VAL A 115 -24.11 7.29 -2.61
CA VAL A 115 -22.74 7.26 -2.12
C VAL A 115 -21.94 6.26 -2.92
N LEU A 116 -20.86 6.72 -3.56
CA LEU A 116 -19.92 5.85 -4.26
C LEU A 116 -18.95 5.22 -3.27
N ILE A 117 -19.02 3.92 -3.08
CA ILE A 117 -18.11 3.17 -2.21
C ILE A 117 -16.95 2.65 -3.07
N ILE A 118 -15.73 3.04 -2.74
CA ILE A 118 -14.52 2.62 -3.42
C ILE A 118 -13.76 1.64 -2.53
N PRO A 119 -13.42 0.43 -3.03
CA PRO A 119 -12.64 -0.53 -2.27
C PRO A 119 -11.19 -0.08 -2.12
N GLY A 120 -10.62 -0.35 -0.98
CA GLY A 120 -9.21 -0.17 -0.68
C GLY A 120 -8.82 -0.98 0.54
N VAL A 121 -7.53 -0.94 0.86
CA VAL A 121 -6.98 -1.54 2.08
C VAL A 121 -5.91 -0.66 2.68
N GLU A 122 -5.82 -0.68 4.01
CA GLU A 122 -4.65 -0.22 4.74
C GLU A 122 -3.67 -1.37 4.88
N SER A 123 -2.45 -1.18 4.36
CA SER A 123 -1.43 -2.21 4.25
C SER A 123 -0.18 -1.84 5.02
N ALA A 124 0.23 -2.72 5.97
CA ALA A 124 1.53 -2.68 6.64
C ALA A 124 2.41 -3.80 6.07
N PRO A 125 3.08 -3.62 4.93
CA PRO A 125 3.74 -4.71 4.22
C PRO A 125 4.93 -5.30 4.97
N PHE A 126 5.53 -4.54 5.89
CA PHE A 126 6.75 -4.96 6.58
C PHE A 126 6.89 -4.35 7.98
N TYR A 127 7.32 -5.18 8.91
CA TYR A 127 7.86 -4.78 10.21
C TYR A 127 9.10 -5.62 10.52
N TYR A 128 9.91 -5.21 11.51
CA TYR A 128 11.07 -5.97 11.94
C TYR A 128 11.19 -6.05 13.45
N TRP A 129 11.87 -7.11 13.91
CA TRP A 129 12.05 -7.40 15.31
C TRP A 129 13.34 -6.81 15.87
N THR A 130 13.27 -6.20 17.06
CA THR A 130 14.42 -5.85 17.89
C THR A 130 14.22 -6.39 19.30
N GLY A 131 15.33 -6.62 20.01
CA GLY A 131 15.31 -7.28 21.32
C GLY A 131 15.20 -8.80 21.23
N THR A 132 15.02 -9.44 22.36
CA THR A 132 14.87 -10.90 22.48
C THR A 132 13.77 -11.25 23.46
N PRO A 133 13.07 -12.40 23.29
CA PRO A 133 12.01 -12.82 24.22
C PRO A 133 12.51 -13.14 25.63
N PHE A 134 13.81 -13.39 25.79
CA PHE A 134 14.44 -13.78 27.07
C PHE A 134 15.35 -12.68 27.66
N GLY A 135 15.33 -11.46 27.10
CA GLY A 135 16.20 -10.35 27.49
C GLY A 135 15.44 -9.04 27.64
N ASN A 136 15.81 -8.03 26.85
CA ASN A 136 15.27 -6.66 26.92
C ASN A 136 13.83 -6.50 26.41
N GLY A 137 13.09 -7.60 26.22
CA GLY A 137 11.77 -7.62 25.63
C GLY A 137 11.80 -7.56 24.09
N LEU A 138 10.68 -7.95 23.48
CA LEU A 138 10.50 -7.90 22.04
C LEU A 138 9.84 -6.60 21.63
N THR A 139 10.38 -5.98 20.60
CA THR A 139 9.76 -4.81 19.96
C THR A 139 9.58 -5.10 18.47
N ALA A 140 8.34 -4.98 17.97
CA ALA A 140 8.01 -4.95 16.56
C ALA A 140 8.08 -3.49 16.09
N ARG A 141 9.08 -3.18 15.27
CA ARG A 141 9.31 -1.84 14.71
C ARG A 141 8.69 -1.71 13.33
N ASN A 142 8.22 -0.52 12.99
CA ASN A 142 7.49 -0.23 11.75
C ASN A 142 6.19 -1.04 11.62
N PHE A 143 5.61 -1.52 12.75
CA PHE A 143 4.41 -2.37 12.73
C PHE A 143 3.18 -1.65 12.17
N ARG A 144 3.13 -0.33 12.29
CA ARG A 144 2.11 0.57 11.76
C ARG A 144 2.73 1.63 10.84
N LYS A 145 3.62 1.21 9.97
CA LYS A 145 4.07 2.00 8.83
C LYS A 145 3.27 1.54 7.63
N GLU A 146 2.31 2.35 7.22
CA GLU A 146 1.16 1.91 6.46
C GLU A 146 0.98 2.67 5.14
N LEU A 147 0.39 1.98 4.18
CA LEU A 147 0.00 2.48 2.86
C LEU A 147 -1.51 2.28 2.69
N LEU A 148 -2.22 3.29 2.22
CA LEU A 148 -3.57 3.12 1.72
C LEU A 148 -3.49 2.73 0.24
N ILE A 149 -4.00 1.55 -0.10
CA ILE A 149 -4.06 1.03 -1.47
C ILE A 149 -5.52 1.03 -1.89
N VAL A 150 -5.86 1.82 -2.90
CA VAL A 150 -7.25 2.12 -3.28
C VAL A 150 -7.52 1.72 -4.72
N GLY A 151 -8.70 1.17 -4.99
CA GLY A 151 -9.22 0.96 -6.34
C GLY A 151 -8.79 -0.35 -7.01
N MET A 152 -8.15 -1.29 -6.29
CA MET A 152 -7.98 -2.65 -6.82
C MET A 152 -9.34 -3.38 -6.78
N SER A 153 -9.72 -4.04 -7.87
CA SER A 153 -11.02 -4.69 -8.03
C SER A 153 -10.96 -6.22 -8.18
N ASP A 154 -9.77 -6.79 -8.34
CA ASP A 154 -9.56 -8.23 -8.45
C ASP A 154 -9.16 -8.82 -7.08
N PRO A 155 -9.91 -9.79 -6.52
CA PRO A 155 -9.53 -10.45 -5.27
C PRO A 155 -8.11 -11.03 -5.27
N ASP A 156 -7.64 -11.54 -6.40
CA ASP A 156 -6.29 -12.10 -6.53
C ASP A 156 -5.21 -11.03 -6.37
N ASP A 157 -5.50 -9.76 -6.66
CA ASP A 157 -4.55 -8.67 -6.45
C ASP A 157 -4.30 -8.42 -4.95
N TYR A 158 -5.33 -8.55 -4.11
CA TYR A 158 -5.19 -8.47 -2.65
C TYR A 158 -4.39 -9.65 -2.09
N TYR A 159 -4.70 -10.89 -2.52
CA TYR A 159 -3.96 -12.09 -2.09
C TYR A 159 -2.49 -12.06 -2.49
N ASN A 160 -2.15 -11.41 -3.58
CA ASN A 160 -0.80 -11.33 -4.12
C ASN A 160 -0.04 -10.07 -3.71
N LEU A 161 -0.55 -9.23 -2.82
CA LEU A 161 0.24 -8.14 -2.23
C LEU A 161 1.54 -8.70 -1.63
N PRO A 162 2.68 -8.03 -1.77
CA PRO A 162 3.98 -8.52 -1.29
C PRO A 162 4.15 -8.31 0.22
N LEU A 163 3.22 -8.83 0.99
CA LEU A 163 3.16 -8.73 2.44
C LEU A 163 4.06 -9.76 3.12
N LEU A 164 4.53 -9.43 4.31
CA LEU A 164 5.43 -10.29 5.09
C LEU A 164 4.82 -11.68 5.37
N HIS A 165 3.50 -11.74 5.58
CA HIS A 165 2.75 -12.97 5.90
C HIS A 165 1.66 -13.29 4.88
N GLY A 166 1.79 -12.80 3.66
CA GLY A 166 0.84 -13.01 2.58
C GLY A 166 0.85 -14.45 2.02
N ARG A 167 0.05 -14.67 0.99
CA ARG A 167 -0.07 -15.95 0.28
C ARG A 167 1.25 -16.38 -0.35
N ALA A 168 1.53 -17.67 -0.35
CA ALA A 168 2.69 -18.26 -1.02
C ALA A 168 2.76 -17.85 -2.50
N SER A 169 3.93 -17.39 -2.95
CA SER A 169 4.13 -16.83 -4.29
C SER A 169 5.44 -17.28 -4.91
N ALA A 170 5.46 -17.48 -6.21
CA ALA A 170 6.68 -17.73 -6.98
C ALA A 170 7.45 -16.44 -7.36
N ARG A 171 6.94 -15.26 -6.99
CA ARG A 171 7.53 -13.95 -7.36
C ARG A 171 9.01 -13.85 -7.03
N TYR A 172 9.42 -14.35 -5.87
CA TYR A 172 10.80 -14.27 -5.37
C TYR A 172 11.58 -15.56 -5.50
N LEU A 173 11.08 -16.51 -6.30
CA LEU A 173 11.68 -17.84 -6.48
C LEU A 173 13.18 -17.75 -6.82
N LYS A 174 13.56 -16.89 -7.77
CA LYS A 174 14.97 -16.72 -8.19
C LYS A 174 15.89 -16.31 -7.04
N ASN A 175 15.39 -15.50 -6.10
CA ASN A 175 16.14 -14.99 -4.96
C ASN A 175 16.27 -16.03 -3.83
N LEU A 176 15.25 -16.88 -3.64
CA LEU A 176 15.13 -17.80 -2.51
C LEU A 176 15.58 -19.23 -2.84
N LEU A 177 15.53 -19.60 -4.13
CA LEU A 177 15.90 -20.93 -4.61
C LEU A 177 17.33 -21.36 -4.26
N PRO A 178 18.37 -20.52 -4.31
CA PRO A 178 19.75 -20.96 -4.01
C PRO A 178 19.89 -21.57 -2.61
N VAL A 179 19.28 -20.97 -1.59
CA VAL A 179 19.34 -21.48 -0.21
C VAL A 179 18.60 -22.83 -0.10
N PHE A 180 17.43 -22.95 -0.74
CA PHE A 180 16.69 -24.21 -0.79
C PHE A 180 17.49 -25.32 -1.45
N LEU A 181 18.19 -25.04 -2.55
CA LEU A 181 19.02 -26.02 -3.27
C LEU A 181 20.21 -26.50 -2.44
N ILE A 182 20.82 -25.65 -1.58
CA ILE A 182 21.87 -26.07 -0.65
C ILE A 182 21.37 -27.19 0.28
N PHE A 183 20.19 -27.01 0.88
CA PHE A 183 19.59 -28.02 1.77
C PHE A 183 19.10 -29.25 1.00
N THR A 184 18.67 -29.08 -0.26
CA THR A 184 18.35 -30.22 -1.14
C THR A 184 19.61 -31.05 -1.41
N GLY A 185 20.73 -30.42 -1.73
CA GLY A 185 22.03 -31.11 -1.92
C GLY A 185 22.50 -31.83 -0.65
N ALA A 186 22.37 -31.17 0.51
CA ALA A 186 22.68 -31.75 1.82
C ALA A 186 21.78 -32.98 2.11
N PHE A 187 20.50 -32.92 1.75
CA PHE A 187 19.57 -34.05 1.88
C PHE A 187 19.97 -35.23 0.99
N LEU A 188 20.30 -34.98 -0.28
CA LEU A 188 20.77 -36.04 -1.21
C LEU A 188 22.06 -36.67 -0.69
N LEU A 189 23.02 -35.90 -0.19
CA LEU A 189 24.23 -36.42 0.45
C LEU A 189 23.90 -37.27 1.68
N SER A 190 22.93 -36.84 2.47
CA SER A 190 22.49 -37.60 3.68
C SER A 190 21.93 -38.99 3.32
N VAL A 191 21.17 -39.10 2.23
CA VAL A 191 20.66 -40.38 1.69
C VAL A 191 21.82 -41.30 1.32
N TYR A 192 22.85 -40.78 0.66
CA TYR A 192 24.06 -41.55 0.38
C TYR A 192 24.76 -42.03 1.64
N LEU A 193 24.90 -41.17 2.67
CA LEU A 193 25.53 -41.53 3.94
C LEU A 193 24.74 -42.58 4.73
N ILE A 194 23.43 -42.59 4.66
CA ILE A 194 22.56 -43.62 5.29
C ILE A 194 22.86 -44.99 4.74
N CYS A 195 23.19 -45.09 3.44
CA CYS A 195 23.59 -46.35 2.83
C CYS A 195 24.96 -46.87 3.33
N GLN A 196 25.77 -46.03 3.97
CA GLN A 196 27.07 -46.38 4.53
C GLN A 196 26.90 -46.94 5.93
N LYS A 197 26.86 -48.09 6.31
CA LYS A 197 26.60 -48.69 7.63
C LYS A 197 27.45 -48.08 8.77
N GLY A 198 27.02 -48.27 10.00
CA GLY A 198 27.71 -47.85 11.21
C GLY A 198 27.55 -46.33 11.52
N LYS A 199 28.58 -45.67 12.03
CA LYS A 199 28.53 -44.26 12.46
C LYS A 199 28.15 -43.30 11.32
N MET A 200 28.58 -43.63 10.08
CA MET A 200 28.25 -42.82 8.90
C MET A 200 26.74 -42.85 8.61
N GLY A 201 26.09 -44.02 8.75
CA GLY A 201 24.64 -44.12 8.58
C GLY A 201 23.86 -43.29 9.61
N VAL A 202 24.30 -43.30 10.89
CA VAL A 202 23.70 -42.48 11.94
C VAL A 202 23.84 -40.98 11.64
N CYS A 203 25.04 -40.55 11.23
CA CYS A 203 25.26 -39.14 10.79
C CYS A 203 24.37 -38.79 9.61
N GLY A 204 24.18 -39.72 8.64
CA GLY A 204 23.30 -39.55 7.50
C GLY A 204 21.84 -39.32 7.95
N ILE A 205 21.32 -40.10 8.91
CA ILE A 205 19.97 -39.95 9.43
C ILE A 205 19.79 -38.53 10.08
N LEU A 206 20.70 -38.11 10.94
CA LEU A 206 20.63 -36.82 11.60
C LEU A 206 20.68 -35.65 10.58
N MET A 207 21.57 -35.78 9.59
CA MET A 207 21.70 -34.81 8.51
C MET A 207 20.43 -34.80 7.61
N ALA A 208 19.80 -35.94 7.36
CA ALA A 208 18.56 -36.01 6.59
C ALA A 208 17.42 -35.26 7.32
N ILE A 209 17.24 -35.51 8.63
CA ILE A 209 16.23 -34.87 9.45
C ILE A 209 16.46 -33.34 9.45
N PHE A 210 17.69 -32.91 9.69
CA PHE A 210 18.03 -31.48 9.69
C PHE A 210 17.81 -30.84 8.33
N SER A 211 18.30 -31.46 7.25
CA SER A 211 18.17 -30.91 5.89
C SER A 211 16.71 -30.84 5.46
N LEU A 212 15.90 -31.84 5.76
CA LEU A 212 14.46 -31.83 5.46
C LEU A 212 13.74 -30.72 6.25
N ALA A 213 14.04 -30.57 7.54
CA ALA A 213 13.49 -29.48 8.33
C ALA A 213 13.87 -28.10 7.75
N MET A 214 15.12 -27.94 7.32
CA MET A 214 15.58 -26.70 6.69
C MET A 214 14.98 -26.47 5.30
N MET A 215 14.70 -27.50 4.52
CA MET A 215 13.99 -27.38 3.24
C MET A 215 12.55 -26.87 3.45
N VAL A 216 11.85 -27.36 4.48
CA VAL A 216 10.53 -26.86 4.87
C VAL A 216 10.64 -25.39 5.36
N ASP A 217 11.65 -25.10 6.16
CA ASP A 217 11.87 -23.75 6.74
C ASP A 217 12.25 -22.71 5.66
N GLN A 218 13.10 -23.10 4.72
CA GLN A 218 13.61 -22.22 3.66
C GLN A 218 12.91 -22.44 2.31
N HIS A 219 11.64 -22.90 2.32
CA HIS A 219 10.89 -23.07 1.07
C HIS A 219 10.89 -21.77 0.26
N PRO A 220 11.03 -21.84 -1.09
CA PRO A 220 11.24 -20.66 -1.91
C PRO A 220 9.96 -19.89 -2.29
N PHE A 221 8.79 -20.39 -1.90
CA PHE A 221 7.49 -19.79 -2.23
C PHE A 221 7.02 -18.85 -1.12
N LYS A 222 7.76 -17.76 -0.87
CA LYS A 222 7.41 -16.75 0.12
C LYS A 222 6.69 -15.57 -0.53
N SER A 223 5.76 -14.95 0.19
CA SER A 223 5.06 -13.73 -0.25
C SER A 223 5.98 -12.52 -0.30
N SER A 224 7.01 -12.48 0.56
CA SER A 224 8.00 -11.41 0.66
C SER A 224 9.42 -11.98 0.65
N ARG A 225 10.36 -11.25 0.07
CA ARG A 225 11.80 -11.56 0.14
C ARG A 225 12.48 -10.95 1.36
N PHE A 226 11.79 -10.10 2.08
CA PHE A 226 12.31 -9.37 3.22
C PHE A 226 12.18 -10.20 4.49
N ASP A 227 13.24 -10.18 5.33
CA ASP A 227 13.30 -10.96 6.56
C ASP A 227 13.16 -10.03 7.77
N PRO A 228 12.10 -10.17 8.61
CA PRO A 228 11.86 -9.29 9.75
C PRO A 228 12.93 -9.41 10.87
N TYR A 229 13.87 -10.35 10.77
CA TYR A 229 14.95 -10.54 11.73
C TYR A 229 16.29 -9.95 11.27
N GLN A 230 16.34 -9.33 10.11
CA GLN A 230 17.54 -8.65 9.60
C GLN A 230 17.55 -7.15 9.92
N GLY A 231 16.65 -6.68 10.77
CA GLY A 231 16.53 -5.28 11.14
C GLY A 231 15.81 -4.44 10.09
N ASP A 232 16.05 -3.14 10.13
CA ASP A 232 15.46 -2.19 9.21
C ASP A 232 15.99 -2.41 7.78
N GLN A 233 15.08 -2.55 6.84
CA GLN A 233 15.39 -2.69 5.41
C GLN A 233 14.98 -1.45 4.60
N GLY A 234 14.84 -0.32 5.27
CA GLY A 234 14.50 0.96 4.67
C GLY A 234 13.14 0.96 3.99
N GLN A 235 13.07 1.60 2.84
CA GLN A 235 11.83 1.72 2.08
C GLN A 235 11.61 0.56 1.10
N ALA A 236 12.57 -0.33 0.91
CA ALA A 236 12.48 -1.37 -0.11
C ALA A 236 11.26 -2.31 0.01
N PRO A 237 10.80 -2.73 1.22
CA PRO A 237 9.58 -3.50 1.36
C PRO A 237 8.32 -2.72 0.95
N PHE A 238 8.27 -1.45 1.29
CA PHE A 238 7.16 -0.54 0.98
C PHE A 238 7.13 -0.21 -0.51
N GLN A 239 8.30 0.08 -1.11
CA GLN A 239 8.41 0.29 -2.55
C GLN A 239 7.90 -0.93 -3.35
N ALA A 240 8.23 -2.15 -2.89
CA ALA A 240 7.73 -3.36 -3.54
C ALA A 240 6.19 -3.48 -3.49
N ALA A 241 5.55 -3.02 -2.40
CA ALA A 241 4.10 -2.97 -2.29
C ALA A 241 3.49 -1.86 -3.17
N ILE A 242 4.11 -0.68 -3.19
CA ILE A 242 3.72 0.44 -4.06
C ILE A 242 3.75 0.00 -5.53
N ASP A 243 4.88 -0.51 -6.00
CA ASP A 243 5.06 -0.92 -7.40
C ASP A 243 4.06 -2.00 -7.80
N TYR A 244 3.81 -2.96 -6.90
CA TYR A 244 2.83 -3.99 -7.14
C TYR A 244 1.42 -3.40 -7.29
N ALA A 245 0.95 -2.62 -6.32
CA ALA A 245 -0.39 -2.03 -6.32
C ALA A 245 -0.59 -1.12 -7.56
N ARG A 246 0.41 -0.30 -7.90
CA ARG A 246 0.39 0.55 -9.09
C ARG A 246 0.34 -0.26 -10.39
N SER A 247 1.05 -1.39 -10.46
CA SER A 247 0.99 -2.30 -11.62
C SER A 247 -0.38 -2.96 -11.82
N ARG A 248 -1.24 -2.92 -10.79
CA ARG A 248 -2.62 -3.41 -10.79
C ARG A 248 -3.65 -2.29 -10.96
N GLY A 249 -3.22 -1.06 -11.27
CA GLY A 249 -4.08 0.10 -11.43
C GLY A 249 -4.50 0.76 -10.11
N GLY A 250 -4.03 0.27 -8.97
CA GLY A 250 -4.32 0.84 -7.66
C GLY A 250 -3.67 2.21 -7.46
N LEU A 251 -4.32 3.09 -6.70
CA LEU A 251 -3.76 4.32 -6.17
C LEU A 251 -3.14 4.02 -4.80
N VAL A 252 -2.00 4.63 -4.50
CA VAL A 252 -1.27 4.36 -3.26
C VAL A 252 -0.97 5.66 -2.53
N TYR A 253 -1.35 5.72 -1.26
CA TYR A 253 -1.07 6.86 -0.39
C TYR A 253 -0.31 6.41 0.86
N TRP A 254 0.65 7.20 1.30
CA TRP A 254 1.25 7.01 2.62
C TRP A 254 0.26 7.46 3.69
N ALA A 255 -0.14 6.55 4.58
CA ALA A 255 -1.01 6.84 5.71
C ALA A 255 -0.23 7.58 6.81
N HIS A 256 -0.84 8.53 7.48
CA HIS A 256 -0.39 9.25 8.71
C HIS A 256 1.13 9.20 9.04
N PRO A 257 2.02 9.73 8.16
CA PRO A 257 3.48 9.51 8.25
C PRO A 257 4.14 10.11 9.50
N GLU A 258 3.47 10.95 10.26
CA GLU A 258 3.96 11.57 11.50
C GLU A 258 3.00 11.34 12.67
N SER A 259 2.22 10.24 12.65
CA SER A 259 1.34 9.86 13.77
C SER A 259 2.13 9.60 15.06
N ASN A 260 1.63 10.14 16.16
CA ASN A 260 2.26 10.00 17.47
C ASN A 260 1.86 8.73 18.23
N TYR A 261 0.81 8.03 17.78
CA TYR A 261 0.23 6.92 18.53
C TYR A 261 1.23 5.79 18.84
N TYR A 262 1.99 5.35 17.84
CA TYR A 262 2.99 4.28 18.02
C TYR A 262 4.43 4.78 18.22
N LYS A 263 4.69 6.08 18.18
CA LYS A 263 6.03 6.66 18.27
C LYS A 263 6.76 6.29 19.57
N ASN A 264 6.06 6.39 20.70
CA ASN A 264 6.62 6.04 22.02
C ASN A 264 6.46 4.55 22.36
N GLY A 265 5.81 3.81 21.48
CA GLY A 265 5.51 2.40 21.60
C GLY A 265 4.30 2.10 22.47
N VAL A 266 3.51 1.15 22.01
CA VAL A 266 2.33 0.62 22.68
C VAL A 266 2.62 -0.81 23.14
N GLN A 267 2.40 -1.09 24.42
CA GLN A 267 2.62 -2.43 24.95
C GLN A 267 1.43 -3.35 24.61
N MET A 268 1.71 -4.47 23.94
CA MET A 268 0.74 -5.50 23.62
C MET A 268 1.21 -6.85 24.19
N GLY A 269 0.75 -7.18 25.39
CA GLY A 269 1.23 -8.36 26.10
C GLY A 269 2.76 -8.30 26.30
N PRO A 270 3.52 -9.33 25.87
CA PRO A 270 4.98 -9.35 26.00
C PRO A 270 5.72 -8.56 24.91
N VAL A 271 5.01 -7.97 23.95
CA VAL A 271 5.60 -7.29 22.81
C VAL A 271 5.28 -5.80 22.85
N LYS A 272 6.28 -4.97 22.55
CA LYS A 272 6.11 -3.54 22.33
C LYS A 272 5.95 -3.29 20.82
N LEU A 273 4.90 -2.57 20.40
CA LEU A 273 4.72 -2.10 19.03
C LEU A 273 5.26 -0.68 18.94
N MET A 274 6.07 -0.41 17.93
CA MET A 274 6.70 0.90 17.76
C MET A 274 6.80 1.26 16.28
N THR A 275 6.44 2.49 15.95
CA THR A 275 6.61 3.05 14.60
C THR A 275 7.09 4.48 14.76
N ASP A 276 8.30 4.73 14.30
CA ASP A 276 8.86 6.08 14.26
C ASP A 276 8.20 6.88 13.12
N HIS A 277 8.22 8.21 13.21
CA HIS A 277 7.77 9.05 12.10
C HIS A 277 8.57 8.74 10.82
N TYR A 278 7.91 8.73 9.67
CA TYR A 278 8.51 8.36 8.38
C TYR A 278 8.25 9.35 7.23
N PRO A 279 8.27 10.67 7.47
CA PRO A 279 8.03 11.65 6.41
C PRO A 279 9.08 11.58 5.29
N GLU A 280 10.29 11.06 5.55
CA GLU A 280 11.32 10.86 4.54
C GLU A 280 10.89 9.82 3.48
N ALA A 281 9.95 8.92 3.81
CA ALA A 281 9.39 7.99 2.84
C ALA A 281 8.79 8.69 1.61
N LEU A 282 8.27 9.92 1.78
CA LEU A 282 7.73 10.74 0.68
C LEU A 282 8.79 11.10 -0.37
N ILE A 283 10.06 11.10 0.00
CA ILE A 283 11.17 11.46 -0.89
C ILE A 283 11.90 10.20 -1.36
N GLU A 284 12.00 9.20 -0.49
CA GLU A 284 12.78 7.99 -0.70
C GLU A 284 12.02 6.91 -1.49
N THR A 285 10.68 7.06 -1.65
CA THR A 285 9.87 6.19 -2.48
C THR A 285 9.32 6.92 -3.69
N GLU A 286 9.03 6.14 -4.73
CA GLU A 286 8.54 6.64 -6.01
C GLU A 286 7.21 5.96 -6.39
N ASN A 287 6.57 6.44 -7.44
CA ASN A 287 5.40 5.79 -8.05
C ASN A 287 4.18 5.64 -7.11
N TYR A 288 4.13 6.35 -5.98
CA TYR A 288 2.93 6.45 -5.15
C TYR A 288 2.12 7.71 -5.54
N THR A 289 0.81 7.71 -5.24
CA THR A 289 -0.13 8.77 -5.65
C THR A 289 -0.05 9.99 -4.74
N GLY A 290 0.03 9.78 -3.42
CA GLY A 290 -0.02 10.86 -2.45
C GLY A 290 0.21 10.40 -1.02
N PHE A 291 -0.16 11.23 -0.08
CA PHE A 291 -0.02 10.95 1.35
C PHE A 291 -1.08 11.67 2.17
N ALA A 292 -1.30 11.22 3.38
CA ALA A 292 -2.11 11.91 4.38
C ALA A 292 -1.44 13.22 4.80
N ALA A 293 -1.94 14.31 4.27
CA ALA A 293 -1.46 15.66 4.59
C ALA A 293 -2.16 16.26 5.81
N ILE A 294 -3.31 15.69 6.22
CA ILE A 294 -4.09 16.10 7.39
C ILE A 294 -4.76 14.86 7.98
N TYR A 295 -4.55 14.60 9.28
CA TYR A 295 -5.12 13.45 10.02
C TYR A 295 -5.19 13.68 11.55
N GLY A 296 -5.16 14.94 12.00
CA GLY A 296 -5.33 15.30 13.42
C GLY A 296 -4.03 15.50 14.21
N ASP A 297 -2.92 14.91 13.80
CA ASP A 297 -1.60 15.15 14.41
C ASP A 297 -0.89 16.37 13.82
N SER A 298 0.14 16.86 14.52
CA SER A 298 1.01 17.92 14.01
C SER A 298 1.90 17.40 12.91
N ILE A 299 1.69 17.87 11.69
CA ILE A 299 2.43 17.47 10.51
C ILE A 299 3.51 18.48 10.19
N THR A 300 4.74 18.02 9.97
CA THR A 300 5.87 18.85 9.53
C THR A 300 6.15 18.70 8.04
N ALA A 301 5.82 17.56 7.46
CA ALA A 301 6.05 17.25 6.04
C ALA A 301 5.40 18.26 5.07
N THR A 302 4.29 18.88 5.48
CA THR A 302 3.53 19.89 4.70
C THR A 302 4.04 21.32 4.87
N LYS A 303 5.00 21.57 5.78
CA LYS A 303 5.57 22.90 5.96
C LYS A 303 6.47 23.27 4.78
N ALA A 304 6.58 24.58 4.50
CA ALA A 304 7.41 25.08 3.41
C ALA A 304 8.86 24.56 3.48
N GLY A 305 9.38 24.09 2.35
CA GLY A 305 10.72 23.52 2.22
C GLY A 305 10.89 22.10 2.79
N ARG A 306 9.82 21.48 3.29
CA ARG A 306 9.86 20.13 3.86
C ARG A 306 9.59 19.07 2.79
N GLN A 307 9.27 17.86 3.22
CA GLN A 307 9.26 16.66 2.39
C GLN A 307 8.28 16.77 1.21
N TRP A 308 7.10 17.34 1.42
CA TRP A 308 6.14 17.51 0.33
C TRP A 308 6.66 18.48 -0.74
N ASP A 309 7.15 19.67 -0.34
CA ASP A 309 7.76 20.62 -1.29
C ASP A 309 8.92 19.97 -2.06
N ARG A 310 9.77 19.19 -1.36
CA ARG A 310 10.89 18.48 -2.00
C ARG A 310 10.43 17.44 -3.01
N ALA A 311 9.37 16.68 -2.71
CA ALA A 311 8.76 15.72 -3.64
C ALA A 311 8.15 16.42 -4.86
N LEU A 312 7.48 17.56 -4.67
CA LEU A 312 6.96 18.39 -5.77
C LEU A 312 8.09 19.02 -6.60
N ILE A 313 9.20 19.40 -5.98
CA ILE A 313 10.39 19.88 -6.71
C ILE A 313 10.99 18.75 -7.56
N GLN A 314 11.05 17.51 -7.07
CA GLN A 314 11.49 16.36 -7.87
C GLN A 314 10.58 16.19 -9.12
N TYR A 315 9.26 16.29 -8.94
CA TYR A 315 8.32 16.26 -10.07
C TYR A 315 8.55 17.41 -11.06
N CYS A 316 8.68 18.65 -10.58
CA CYS A 316 8.92 19.82 -11.45
C CYS A 316 10.25 19.73 -12.23
N ARG A 317 11.24 19.01 -11.71
CA ARG A 317 12.52 18.77 -12.38
C ARG A 317 12.51 17.58 -13.33
N GLY A 318 11.44 16.78 -13.33
CA GLY A 318 11.36 15.55 -14.11
C GLY A 318 12.05 14.35 -13.46
N ASP A 319 12.48 14.48 -12.19
CA ASP A 319 13.08 13.38 -11.42
C ASP A 319 12.01 12.40 -10.91
N ARG A 320 10.73 12.80 -10.94
CA ARG A 320 9.55 12.01 -10.58
C ARG A 320 8.50 12.11 -11.70
N ALA A 321 7.87 10.98 -12.05
CA ALA A 321 6.89 10.91 -13.14
C ALA A 321 5.56 11.60 -12.79
N ASP A 322 5.09 11.44 -11.55
CA ASP A 322 3.80 11.94 -11.10
C ASP A 322 3.95 12.92 -9.92
N PRO A 323 3.08 13.93 -9.78
CA PRO A 323 3.04 14.78 -8.61
C PRO A 323 2.56 14.00 -7.38
N VAL A 324 2.96 14.45 -6.19
CA VAL A 324 2.51 13.88 -4.92
C VAL A 324 1.33 14.69 -4.40
N TRP A 325 0.18 14.02 -4.25
CA TRP A 325 -1.05 14.64 -3.77
C TRP A 325 -1.18 14.54 -2.25
N GLY A 326 -1.74 15.57 -1.63
CA GLY A 326 -2.12 15.53 -0.22
C GLY A 326 -3.61 15.21 -0.08
N VAL A 327 -3.96 14.31 0.82
CA VAL A 327 -5.34 14.00 1.19
C VAL A 327 -5.57 14.28 2.68
N ALA A 328 -6.83 14.54 3.05
CA ALA A 328 -7.25 14.49 4.44
C ALA A 328 -7.80 13.09 4.73
N GLU A 329 -7.32 12.45 5.77
CA GLU A 329 -7.78 11.13 6.19
C GLU A 329 -8.32 11.15 7.61
N SER A 330 -9.30 10.28 7.89
CA SER A 330 -9.97 10.24 9.18
C SER A 330 -9.49 9.12 10.09
N ASP A 331 -8.91 8.05 9.55
CA ASP A 331 -8.60 6.81 10.28
C ASP A 331 -9.80 6.36 11.15
N PHE A 332 -10.99 6.36 10.52
CA PHE A 332 -12.26 6.21 11.23
C PHE A 332 -12.54 4.75 11.58
N HIS A 333 -12.64 4.46 12.87
CA HIS A 333 -12.97 3.14 13.39
C HIS A 333 -14.36 3.03 14.04
N GLY A 334 -15.05 4.15 14.24
CA GLY A 334 -16.39 4.14 14.85
C GLY A 334 -16.73 5.30 15.78
N GLY A 335 -16.06 6.45 15.62
CA GLY A 335 -16.33 7.67 16.38
C GLY A 335 -15.63 7.72 17.74
N GLU A 336 -14.48 7.08 17.85
CA GLU A 336 -13.60 7.17 19.02
C GLU A 336 -12.82 8.50 19.01
N ASN A 337 -12.46 9.00 20.19
CA ASN A 337 -11.66 10.21 20.36
C ASN A 337 -12.27 11.50 19.76
N GLY A 338 -13.60 11.54 19.53
CA GLY A 338 -14.27 12.73 18.97
C GLY A 338 -14.08 12.91 17.46
N ILE A 339 -13.53 11.91 16.77
CA ILE A 339 -13.44 11.86 15.31
C ILE A 339 -14.73 11.25 14.79
N ASP A 340 -15.51 12.00 14.02
CA ASP A 340 -16.66 11.50 13.28
C ASP A 340 -16.27 11.23 11.82
N LEU A 341 -17.12 10.51 11.09
CA LEU A 341 -16.84 10.10 9.71
C LEU A 341 -16.49 11.28 8.79
N ASP A 342 -17.13 12.42 8.99
CA ASP A 342 -16.95 13.65 8.22
C ASP A 342 -15.95 14.66 8.84
N THR A 343 -15.19 14.27 9.86
CA THR A 343 -14.23 15.16 10.53
C THR A 343 -13.15 15.65 9.56
N TYR A 344 -12.68 14.78 8.67
CA TYR A 344 -11.70 15.10 7.62
C TYR A 344 -12.26 14.69 6.28
N GLN A 345 -12.49 15.67 5.41
CA GLN A 345 -13.04 15.45 4.08
C GLN A 345 -12.02 15.81 3.01
N THR A 346 -12.08 15.08 1.90
CA THR A 346 -11.31 15.33 0.69
C THR A 346 -12.25 15.49 -0.49
N VAL A 347 -11.99 16.46 -1.36
CA VAL A 347 -12.70 16.56 -2.64
C VAL A 347 -11.93 15.77 -3.69
N PHE A 348 -12.59 14.80 -4.27
CA PHE A 348 -12.05 13.94 -5.30
C PHE A 348 -12.45 14.43 -6.69
N LEU A 349 -11.51 14.42 -7.62
CA LEU A 349 -11.80 14.57 -9.04
C LEU A 349 -12.01 13.19 -9.64
N VAL A 350 -13.21 12.93 -10.09
CA VAL A 350 -13.60 11.65 -10.69
C VAL A 350 -13.89 11.87 -12.16
N ALA A 351 -13.16 11.15 -13.04
CA ALA A 351 -13.43 11.15 -14.46
C ALA A 351 -14.44 10.04 -14.77
N SER A 352 -15.55 10.40 -15.40
CA SER A 352 -16.49 9.43 -15.94
C SER A 352 -15.98 8.92 -17.28
N LEU A 353 -15.36 7.76 -17.30
CA LEU A 353 -15.02 7.01 -18.52
C LEU A 353 -15.94 5.78 -18.62
N GLY A 354 -17.24 5.99 -18.80
CA GLY A 354 -18.21 4.91 -18.82
C GLY A 354 -18.41 4.30 -17.42
N TRP A 355 -18.31 2.98 -17.30
CA TRP A 355 -18.45 2.27 -16.01
C TRP A 355 -17.15 2.20 -15.20
N ASP A 356 -16.02 2.66 -15.74
CA ASP A 356 -14.74 2.73 -15.05
C ASP A 356 -14.55 4.12 -14.45
N ILE A 357 -14.76 4.22 -13.14
CA ILE A 357 -14.49 5.45 -12.39
C ILE A 357 -13.03 5.43 -11.95
N SER A 358 -12.23 6.31 -12.53
CA SER A 358 -10.86 6.54 -12.07
C SER A 358 -10.80 7.78 -11.18
N VAL A 359 -10.35 7.61 -9.96
CA VAL A 359 -10.04 8.72 -9.06
C VAL A 359 -8.72 9.35 -9.50
N VAL A 360 -8.78 10.59 -10.01
CA VAL A 360 -7.61 11.25 -10.63
C VAL A 360 -6.82 12.12 -9.66
N GLY A 361 -7.37 12.45 -8.49
CA GLY A 361 -6.63 13.22 -7.47
C GLY A 361 -7.54 14.01 -6.54
N ALA A 362 -6.99 14.39 -5.39
CA ALA A 362 -7.65 15.26 -4.44
C ALA A 362 -7.27 16.72 -4.70
N THR A 363 -8.25 17.61 -4.82
CA THR A 363 -7.98 19.01 -5.19
C THR A 363 -8.31 20.02 -4.09
N GLN A 364 -9.07 19.65 -3.08
CA GLN A 364 -9.46 20.57 -2.03
C GLN A 364 -9.65 19.85 -0.70
N ILE A 365 -9.18 20.47 0.37
CA ILE A 365 -9.40 20.04 1.74
C ILE A 365 -10.32 21.05 2.37
N ASP A 366 -11.56 20.66 2.68
CA ASP A 366 -12.49 21.49 3.43
C ASP A 366 -12.57 21.02 4.88
N PHE A 367 -12.45 21.98 5.81
CA PHE A 367 -12.64 21.73 7.23
C PHE A 367 -14.10 21.99 7.59
N ALA A 368 -14.89 20.94 7.76
CA ALA A 368 -16.19 21.07 8.39
C ALA A 368 -16.00 21.26 9.91
N SER A 369 -16.31 22.47 10.36
CA SER A 369 -16.61 22.85 11.75
C SER A 369 -15.59 22.52 12.85
N GLN A 370 -14.46 23.23 12.88
CA GLN A 370 -14.01 23.81 14.16
C GLN A 370 -13.40 25.21 13.91
N ASN A 371 -14.05 26.19 14.52
CA ASN A 371 -13.60 27.58 14.61
C ASN A 371 -12.09 27.67 14.87
N GLN A 372 -11.32 28.11 13.92
CA GLN A 372 -10.30 29.17 14.02
C GLN A 372 -9.31 29.07 12.84
N ASN A 373 -9.32 30.12 12.00
CA ASN A 373 -8.20 30.66 11.22
C ASN A 373 -7.26 29.68 10.49
N PHE A 374 -7.76 28.87 9.59
CA PHE A 374 -6.91 28.22 8.59
C PHE A 374 -7.19 28.80 7.20
N ARG A 375 -6.15 29.30 6.55
CA ARG A 375 -6.22 29.76 5.18
C ARG A 375 -6.37 28.57 4.25
N THR A 376 -7.41 28.58 3.42
CA THR A 376 -7.63 27.66 2.30
C THR A 376 -6.37 27.63 1.43
N ILE A 377 -5.70 26.49 1.35
CA ILE A 377 -4.64 26.28 0.36
C ILE A 377 -5.35 25.97 -0.96
N ARG A 378 -5.63 26.97 -1.76
CA ARG A 378 -6.06 26.76 -3.15
C ARG A 378 -4.84 26.28 -3.93
N SER A 379 -4.87 25.04 -4.40
CA SER A 379 -3.99 24.61 -5.48
C SER A 379 -4.32 25.47 -6.71
N GLY A 380 -3.38 26.33 -7.08
CA GLY A 380 -3.56 27.20 -8.25
C GLY A 380 -3.78 26.36 -9.51
N ASN A 381 -4.75 26.74 -10.32
CA ASN A 381 -4.93 26.26 -11.67
C ASN A 381 -3.61 26.38 -12.44
N ILE A 382 -2.95 25.28 -12.68
CA ILE A 382 -1.89 25.23 -13.68
C ILE A 382 -2.60 25.20 -15.03
N GLN A 383 -2.89 26.39 -15.56
CA GLN A 383 -3.18 26.52 -16.99
C GLN A 383 -1.88 26.21 -17.74
N GLN A 384 -1.86 25.10 -18.45
CA GLN A 384 -0.89 24.90 -19.51
C GLN A 384 -1.08 26.02 -20.53
N LYS A 385 -0.13 26.93 -20.60
CA LYS A 385 0.02 27.78 -21.76
C LYS A 385 0.69 26.95 -22.86
N SER A 386 -0.04 26.79 -23.93
CA SER A 386 0.42 26.33 -25.25
C SER A 386 1.71 27.00 -25.74
#